data_ba21c5074cd2eaf7f78ab23e77988b6a
#
_entry.id   ba21c5074cd2eaf7f78ab23e77988b6a
#
_cell.length_a   1.000
_cell.length_b   1.000
_cell.length_c   1.000
_cell.angle_alpha   90.00
_cell.angle_beta   90.00
_cell.angle_gamma   90.00
#
_symmetry.space_group_name_H-M   'P 1'
#
loop_
_entity.id
_entity.type
_entity.pdbx_description
1 polymer ?
#
loop_
_entity_poly.entity_id
_entity_poly.type
_entity_poly.pdbx_seq_one_letter_code
_entity_poly.pdbx_strand_id
1 'polypeptide(L)'
;QKISEQDSIVWLKGTNKYIVLDSNILDLIYKKSILSSKEFLAQLIKSLNVSYSVAKKIDKDILELLLESKKVDSKRDIKYPDIIKPCQLIHYYSFNDIIIKVCFDSEETKALIHPKYNHLVIDHVNIYDVEYQIFNNDNKLVILKNGQIVGAWGNTELHEFQGKFSMELMCSFYNKTEHDWMGVFHASTISKNNHSIMFTGDSGNGKSTLVSILMANGFNVIADDFSPILRSDFKTYCFPSAISIKEKSYNLIEQLHPELKS
;
A
#
# COMPACT_ATOMS: atom_id res chain seq x y z
N GLN A 1 5.79 9.36 -15.40
CA GLN A 1 4.55 9.47 -16.19
C GLN A 1 4.09 10.91 -16.23
N LYS A 2 3.76 11.44 -17.42
CA LYS A 2 3.24 12.80 -17.59
C LYS A 2 1.81 12.88 -17.06
N ILE A 3 1.52 13.87 -16.19
CA ILE A 3 0.19 14.08 -15.58
C ILE A 3 -0.48 15.37 -16.07
N SER A 4 0.30 16.32 -16.57
CA SER A 4 -0.18 17.53 -17.23
C SER A 4 0.78 17.90 -18.36
N GLU A 5 0.54 19.03 -19.06
CA GLU A 5 1.52 19.53 -20.04
C GLU A 5 2.85 19.92 -19.40
N GLN A 6 2.82 20.36 -18.15
CA GLN A 6 3.98 20.88 -17.42
C GLN A 6 4.55 19.91 -16.37
N ASP A 7 3.77 18.94 -15.86
CA ASP A 7 4.14 18.11 -14.73
C ASP A 7 4.24 16.63 -15.08
N SER A 8 5.19 15.98 -14.44
CA SER A 8 5.43 14.54 -14.54
C SER A 8 5.60 13.92 -13.17
N ILE A 9 5.03 12.73 -12.97
CA ILE A 9 5.32 11.90 -11.79
C ILE A 9 6.56 11.06 -12.08
N VAL A 10 7.50 11.10 -11.15
CA VAL A 10 8.69 10.27 -11.13
C VAL A 10 8.66 9.36 -9.91
N TRP A 11 8.82 8.07 -10.15
CA TRP A 11 8.93 7.08 -9.09
C TRP A 11 10.39 6.78 -8.78
N LEU A 12 10.79 7.04 -7.52
CA LEU A 12 12.11 6.71 -7.00
C LEU A 12 12.06 5.26 -6.46
N LYS A 13 12.44 4.31 -7.30
CA LYS A 13 12.31 2.86 -7.01
C LYS A 13 13.00 2.45 -5.71
N GLY A 14 14.15 3.04 -5.39
CA GLY A 14 14.95 2.68 -4.21
C GLY A 14 14.26 3.00 -2.89
N THR A 15 13.58 4.14 -2.81
CA THR A 15 12.88 4.62 -1.61
C THR A 15 11.35 4.45 -1.69
N ASN A 16 10.84 3.91 -2.80
CA ASN A 16 9.41 3.79 -3.09
C ASN A 16 8.62 5.11 -2.95
N LYS A 17 9.28 6.23 -3.25
CA LYS A 17 8.66 7.56 -3.21
C LYS A 17 8.24 8.03 -4.60
N TYR A 18 7.15 8.77 -4.64
CA TYR A 18 6.70 9.48 -5.83
C TYR A 18 6.95 10.98 -5.63
N ILE A 19 7.51 11.61 -6.64
CA ILE A 19 7.70 13.06 -6.69
C ILE A 19 7.06 13.62 -7.95
N VAL A 20 6.49 14.81 -7.83
CA VAL A 20 5.99 15.56 -8.99
C VAL A 20 7.08 16.54 -9.39
N LEU A 21 7.47 16.49 -10.65
CA LEU A 21 8.49 17.35 -11.22
C LEU A 21 7.95 18.08 -12.45
N ASP A 22 8.35 19.33 -12.62
CA ASP A 22 8.20 20.03 -13.89
C ASP A 22 8.92 19.28 -15.02
N SER A 23 8.31 19.25 -16.20
CA SER A 23 8.82 18.49 -17.36
C SER A 23 10.22 18.96 -17.79
N ASN A 24 10.56 20.23 -17.56
CA ASN A 24 11.91 20.74 -17.85
C ASN A 24 12.94 20.17 -16.87
N ILE A 25 12.58 19.98 -15.61
CA ILE A 25 13.45 19.33 -14.61
C ILE A 25 13.67 17.87 -14.98
N LEU A 26 12.63 17.18 -15.44
CA LEU A 26 12.75 15.80 -15.90
C LEU A 26 13.72 15.68 -17.10
N ASP A 27 13.66 16.61 -18.05
CA ASP A 27 14.59 16.68 -19.19
C ASP A 27 16.05 16.91 -18.71
N LEU A 28 16.25 17.77 -17.70
CA LEU A 28 17.57 17.95 -17.08
C LEU A 28 18.09 16.69 -16.39
N ILE A 29 17.24 15.96 -15.67
CA ILE A 29 17.59 14.67 -15.04
C ILE A 29 18.02 13.66 -16.12
N TYR A 30 17.25 13.55 -17.19
CA TYR A 30 17.59 12.69 -18.32
C TYR A 30 18.94 13.07 -18.95
N LYS A 31 19.16 14.36 -19.26
CA LYS A 31 20.43 14.86 -19.79
C LYS A 31 21.60 14.56 -18.85
N LYS A 32 21.41 14.74 -17.54
CA LYS A 32 22.44 14.38 -16.53
C LYS A 32 22.78 12.90 -16.53
N SER A 33 21.84 12.02 -16.87
CA SER A 33 22.07 10.57 -16.91
C SER A 33 22.91 10.10 -18.09
N ILE A 34 22.96 10.87 -19.19
CA ILE A 34 23.62 10.52 -20.44
C ILE A 34 24.88 11.35 -20.76
N LEU A 35 25.02 12.53 -20.16
CA LEU A 35 26.15 13.44 -20.39
C LEU A 35 27.20 13.32 -19.28
N SER A 36 28.46 13.60 -19.61
CA SER A 36 29.48 13.82 -18.60
C SER A 36 29.17 15.09 -17.78
N SER A 37 29.65 15.16 -16.54
CA SER A 37 29.43 16.37 -15.70
C SER A 37 29.92 17.66 -16.35
N LYS A 38 31.00 17.62 -17.13
CA LYS A 38 31.52 18.78 -17.85
C LYS A 38 30.57 19.23 -18.97
N GLU A 39 30.08 18.30 -19.76
CA GLU A 39 29.15 18.59 -20.86
C GLU A 39 27.79 19.06 -20.31
N PHE A 40 27.32 18.44 -19.25
CA PHE A 40 26.07 18.83 -18.61
C PHE A 40 26.12 20.25 -18.05
N LEU A 41 27.21 20.64 -17.34
CA LEU A 41 27.40 22.00 -16.85
C LEU A 41 27.46 23.01 -18.00
N ALA A 42 28.22 22.73 -19.08
CA ALA A 42 28.28 23.59 -20.25
C ALA A 42 26.91 23.79 -20.91
N GLN A 43 26.12 22.72 -20.97
CA GLN A 43 24.75 22.78 -21.51
C GLN A 43 23.81 23.59 -20.61
N LEU A 44 23.85 23.44 -19.29
CA LEU A 44 23.07 24.24 -18.34
C LEU A 44 23.34 25.73 -18.50
N ILE A 45 24.63 26.13 -18.54
CA ILE A 45 25.03 27.51 -18.70
C ILE A 45 24.46 28.08 -20.01
N LYS A 46 24.59 27.34 -21.12
CA LYS A 46 24.15 27.76 -22.43
C LYS A 46 22.62 27.82 -22.58
N SER A 47 21.90 26.77 -22.10
CA SER A 47 20.46 26.63 -22.31
C SER A 47 19.63 27.47 -21.36
N LEU A 48 20.08 27.66 -20.11
CA LEU A 48 19.36 28.42 -19.09
C LEU A 48 19.92 29.84 -18.90
N ASN A 49 20.99 30.20 -19.63
CA ASN A 49 21.69 31.47 -19.50
C ASN A 49 22.03 31.84 -18.04
N VAL A 50 22.57 30.89 -17.29
CA VAL A 50 22.88 31.03 -15.88
C VAL A 50 24.40 31.10 -15.65
N SER A 51 24.82 31.63 -14.51
CA SER A 51 26.22 31.62 -14.10
C SER A 51 26.72 30.20 -13.78
N TYR A 52 28.03 29.99 -13.83
CA TYR A 52 28.67 28.72 -13.47
C TYR A 52 28.30 28.25 -12.06
N SER A 53 28.21 29.18 -11.09
CA SER A 53 27.84 28.86 -9.71
C SER A 53 26.41 28.32 -9.62
N VAL A 54 25.47 28.91 -10.36
CA VAL A 54 24.07 28.44 -10.43
C VAL A 54 23.98 27.08 -11.13
N ALA A 55 24.67 26.91 -12.26
CA ALA A 55 24.71 25.63 -12.97
C ALA A 55 25.27 24.50 -12.07
N LYS A 56 26.31 24.78 -11.30
CA LYS A 56 26.90 23.81 -10.34
C LYS A 56 25.94 23.45 -9.21
N LYS A 57 25.14 24.40 -8.75
CA LYS A 57 24.10 24.13 -7.74
C LYS A 57 23.02 23.20 -8.32
N ILE A 58 22.50 23.48 -9.52
CA ILE A 58 21.53 22.63 -10.21
C ILE A 58 22.10 21.21 -10.42
N ASP A 59 23.35 21.10 -10.86
CA ASP A 59 24.02 19.80 -11.03
C ASP A 59 24.08 19.01 -9.73
N LYS A 60 24.39 19.68 -8.64
CA LYS A 60 24.41 19.05 -7.29
C LYS A 60 23.04 18.58 -6.85
N ASP A 61 22.01 19.42 -6.98
CA ASP A 61 20.65 19.11 -6.57
C ASP A 61 20.08 17.90 -7.37
N ILE A 62 20.35 17.86 -8.69
CA ILE A 62 19.99 16.70 -9.53
C ILE A 62 20.76 15.45 -9.14
N LEU A 63 22.05 15.57 -8.82
CA LEU A 63 22.86 14.44 -8.38
C LEU A 63 22.36 13.89 -7.04
N GLU A 64 21.99 14.73 -6.09
CA GLU A 64 21.39 14.33 -4.82
C GLU A 64 20.08 13.56 -5.02
N LEU A 65 19.21 14.04 -5.92
CA LEU A 65 17.97 13.34 -6.28
C LEU A 65 18.26 11.96 -6.89
N LEU A 66 19.21 11.86 -7.81
CA LEU A 66 19.63 10.59 -8.41
C LEU A 66 20.25 9.64 -7.39
N LEU A 67 21.00 10.16 -6.41
CA LEU A 67 21.55 9.34 -5.32
C LEU A 67 20.44 8.87 -4.38
N GLU A 68 19.46 9.72 -4.08
CA GLU A 68 18.30 9.32 -3.29
C GLU A 68 17.52 8.19 -3.99
N SER A 69 17.36 8.26 -5.32
CA SER A 69 16.69 7.21 -6.10
C SER A 69 17.39 5.86 -6.03
N LYS A 70 18.72 5.86 -5.77
CA LYS A 70 19.55 4.64 -5.66
C LYS A 70 19.67 4.13 -4.22
N LYS A 71 19.26 4.94 -3.23
CA LYS A 71 19.22 4.45 -1.85
C LYS A 71 18.23 3.29 -1.82
N VAL A 72 18.75 2.09 -1.66
CA VAL A 72 17.93 0.95 -1.27
C VAL A 72 17.42 1.27 0.13
N ASP A 73 16.13 1.17 0.33
CA ASP A 73 15.56 1.33 1.66
C ASP A 73 16.27 0.30 2.56
N SER A 74 17.13 0.77 3.46
CA SER A 74 17.87 -0.08 4.40
C SER A 74 16.96 -0.87 5.34
N LYS A 75 15.66 -0.59 5.31
CA LYS A 75 14.60 -1.41 5.92
C LYS A 75 14.56 -2.84 5.38
N ARG A 76 15.21 -3.15 4.23
CA ARG A 76 15.28 -4.50 3.66
C ARG A 76 16.37 -5.38 4.25
N ASP A 77 17.37 -4.83 4.93
CA ASP A 77 18.36 -5.59 5.71
C ASP A 77 17.83 -5.90 7.11
N ILE A 78 16.66 -6.51 7.18
CA ILE A 78 16.11 -6.97 8.43
C ILE A 78 16.87 -8.23 8.81
N LYS A 79 17.74 -8.13 9.81
CA LYS A 79 18.30 -9.32 10.45
C LYS A 79 17.14 -10.19 10.94
N TYR A 80 17.24 -11.48 10.66
CA TYR A 80 16.30 -12.45 11.22
C TYR A 80 16.20 -12.19 12.72
N PRO A 81 15.00 -12.05 13.30
CA PRO A 81 14.89 -11.85 14.74
C PRO A 81 15.57 -13.03 15.43
N ASP A 82 16.43 -12.74 16.40
CA ASP A 82 17.15 -13.79 17.16
C ASP A 82 16.19 -14.70 17.92
N ILE A 83 14.95 -14.23 18.13
CA ILE A 83 13.90 -14.97 18.84
C ILE A 83 12.58 -14.82 18.07
N ILE A 84 12.05 -15.92 17.53
CA ILE A 84 10.66 -16.01 17.09
C ILE A 84 9.80 -16.20 18.33
N LYS A 85 8.90 -15.24 18.59
CA LYS A 85 7.99 -15.36 19.74
C LYS A 85 6.97 -16.47 19.52
N PRO A 86 6.61 -17.21 20.62
CA PRO A 86 5.60 -18.24 20.52
C PRO A 86 4.24 -17.65 20.13
N CYS A 87 3.48 -18.39 19.35
CA CYS A 87 2.12 -18.11 19.01
C CYS A 87 1.22 -18.26 20.25
N GLN A 88 0.46 -17.22 20.58
CA GLN A 88 -0.50 -17.27 21.68
C GLN A 88 -1.94 -17.32 21.17
N LEU A 89 -2.23 -16.64 20.08
CA LEU A 89 -3.57 -16.50 19.52
C LEU A 89 -3.55 -16.90 18.05
N ILE A 90 -4.46 -17.81 17.68
CA ILE A 90 -4.55 -18.31 16.30
C ILE A 90 -5.93 -18.02 15.76
N HIS A 91 -5.97 -17.43 14.56
CA HIS A 91 -7.20 -17.25 13.78
C HIS A 91 -7.01 -17.82 12.38
N TYR A 92 -8.09 -18.36 11.83
CA TYR A 92 -8.16 -18.84 10.45
C TYR A 92 -9.12 -17.95 9.69
N TYR A 93 -8.67 -17.46 8.55
CA TYR A 93 -9.45 -16.57 7.66
C TYR A 93 -9.63 -17.29 6.33
N SER A 94 -10.84 -17.26 5.78
CA SER A 94 -11.14 -17.87 4.49
C SER A 94 -11.71 -16.87 3.51
N PHE A 95 -11.16 -16.86 2.30
CA PHE A 95 -11.66 -16.10 1.16
C PHE A 95 -11.18 -16.73 -0.15
N ASN A 96 -12.06 -16.84 -1.17
CA ASN A 96 -11.76 -17.48 -2.46
C ASN A 96 -11.20 -18.91 -2.32
N ASP A 97 -11.78 -19.71 -1.44
CA ASP A 97 -11.35 -21.08 -1.15
C ASP A 97 -9.91 -21.20 -0.59
N ILE A 98 -9.26 -20.08 -0.30
CA ILE A 98 -7.94 -20.02 0.35
C ILE A 98 -8.13 -19.84 1.86
N ILE A 99 -7.45 -20.67 2.63
CA ILE A 99 -7.45 -20.61 4.09
C ILE A 99 -6.10 -20.10 4.57
N ILE A 100 -6.14 -19.02 5.32
CA ILE A 100 -4.95 -18.39 5.90
C ILE A 100 -4.98 -18.54 7.42
N LYS A 101 -3.94 -19.15 7.97
CA LYS A 101 -3.68 -19.18 9.40
C LYS A 101 -2.88 -17.94 9.80
N VAL A 102 -3.37 -17.18 10.77
CA VAL A 102 -2.62 -16.05 11.35
C VAL A 102 -2.41 -16.29 12.83
N CYS A 103 -1.17 -16.21 13.21
CA CYS A 103 -0.68 -16.39 14.56
C CYS A 103 -0.20 -15.06 15.14
N PHE A 104 -0.71 -14.66 16.29
CA PHE A 104 -0.33 -13.46 17.01
C PHE A 104 0.36 -13.80 18.33
N ASP A 105 1.34 -13.00 18.74
CA ASP A 105 2.03 -13.14 20.03
C ASP A 105 1.25 -12.53 21.19
N SER A 106 0.26 -11.66 20.92
CA SER A 106 -0.51 -10.96 21.95
C SER A 106 -1.84 -10.42 21.44
N GLU A 107 -2.75 -10.02 22.36
CA GLU A 107 -3.99 -9.34 22.01
C GLU A 107 -3.73 -7.95 21.37
N GLU A 108 -2.65 -7.27 21.74
CA GLU A 108 -2.25 -5.98 21.15
C GLU A 108 -1.91 -6.14 19.67
N THR A 109 -1.10 -7.12 19.29
CA THR A 109 -0.77 -7.36 17.88
C THR A 109 -1.97 -7.84 17.08
N LYS A 110 -2.83 -8.67 17.68
CA LYS A 110 -4.10 -9.09 17.08
C LYS A 110 -5.01 -7.88 16.82
N ALA A 111 -5.15 -6.95 17.77
CA ALA A 111 -6.00 -5.77 17.65
C ALA A 111 -5.62 -4.85 16.48
N LEU A 112 -4.37 -4.90 16.01
CA LEU A 112 -3.91 -4.12 14.86
C LEU A 112 -4.43 -4.64 13.51
N ILE A 113 -4.78 -5.91 13.42
CA ILE A 113 -5.08 -6.61 12.17
C ILE A 113 -6.49 -7.21 12.18
N HIS A 114 -6.80 -8.00 13.19
CA HIS A 114 -7.99 -8.83 13.26
C HIS A 114 -9.33 -8.08 13.01
N PRO A 115 -9.56 -6.87 13.53
CA PRO A 115 -10.84 -6.18 13.34
C PRO A 115 -11.22 -5.94 11.87
N LYS A 116 -10.22 -5.78 10.99
CA LYS A 116 -10.46 -5.58 9.55
C LYS A 116 -10.95 -6.85 8.83
N TYR A 117 -10.66 -8.02 9.40
CA TYR A 117 -10.88 -9.33 8.76
C TYR A 117 -11.72 -10.28 9.60
N ASN A 118 -12.29 -9.81 10.71
CA ASN A 118 -13.04 -10.65 11.65
C ASN A 118 -14.20 -11.42 10.99
N HIS A 119 -14.85 -10.81 10.00
CA HIS A 119 -15.95 -11.43 9.25
C HIS A 119 -15.51 -12.59 8.32
N LEU A 120 -14.21 -12.77 8.12
CA LEU A 120 -13.62 -13.89 7.35
C LEU A 120 -13.20 -15.06 8.25
N VAL A 121 -13.36 -14.93 9.56
CA VAL A 121 -12.93 -15.96 10.51
C VAL A 121 -13.76 -17.21 10.31
N ILE A 122 -13.05 -18.33 10.28
CA ILE A 122 -13.64 -19.67 10.31
C ILE A 122 -13.15 -20.43 11.54
N ASP A 123 -13.82 -21.52 11.88
CA ASP A 123 -13.39 -22.42 12.93
C ASP A 123 -12.00 -23.02 12.64
N HIS A 124 -11.40 -23.59 13.68
CA HIS A 124 -10.11 -24.25 13.57
C HIS A 124 -10.12 -25.33 12.48
N VAL A 125 -9.08 -25.30 11.65
CA VAL A 125 -8.85 -26.30 10.59
C VAL A 125 -7.44 -26.89 10.71
N ASN A 126 -7.27 -28.15 10.30
CA ASN A 126 -5.98 -28.82 10.29
C ASN A 126 -5.16 -28.53 9.02
N ILE A 127 -5.82 -28.08 7.96
CA ILE A 127 -5.20 -27.80 6.65
C ILE A 127 -5.44 -26.35 6.29
N TYR A 128 -4.40 -25.64 5.96
CA TYR A 128 -4.42 -24.24 5.52
C TYR A 128 -3.37 -24.02 4.42
N ASP A 129 -3.57 -23.01 3.59
CA ASP A 129 -2.71 -22.74 2.43
C ASP A 129 -1.47 -21.91 2.80
N VAL A 130 -1.64 -20.93 3.71
CA VAL A 130 -0.59 -20.00 4.10
C VAL A 130 -0.63 -19.75 5.59
N GLU A 131 0.56 -19.63 6.21
CA GLU A 131 0.71 -19.21 7.60
C GLU A 131 1.38 -17.84 7.69
N TYR A 132 0.78 -16.94 8.47
CA TYR A 132 1.42 -15.72 8.92
C TYR A 132 1.66 -15.75 10.42
N GLN A 133 2.82 -15.24 10.83
CA GLN A 133 3.11 -15.00 12.24
C GLN A 133 3.37 -13.51 12.42
N ILE A 134 2.69 -12.88 13.37
CA ILE A 134 2.77 -11.46 13.67
C ILE A 134 3.12 -11.30 15.14
N PHE A 135 4.24 -10.64 15.41
CA PHE A 135 4.72 -10.45 16.77
C PHE A 135 5.50 -9.14 16.91
N ASN A 136 5.61 -8.67 18.14
CA ASN A 136 6.44 -7.52 18.48
C ASN A 136 7.81 -8.01 18.97
N ASN A 137 8.90 -7.56 18.33
CA ASN A 137 10.26 -7.80 18.75
C ASN A 137 11.00 -6.47 18.87
N ASP A 138 11.46 -6.12 20.08
CA ASP A 138 12.20 -4.89 20.37
C ASP A 138 11.55 -3.62 19.80
N ASN A 139 10.26 -3.43 20.07
CA ASN A 139 9.43 -2.32 19.56
C ASN A 139 9.28 -2.30 18.02
N LYS A 140 9.50 -3.42 17.36
CA LYS A 140 9.21 -3.59 15.94
C LYS A 140 8.14 -4.66 15.75
N LEU A 141 7.12 -4.33 14.97
CA LEU A 141 6.14 -5.29 14.49
C LEU A 141 6.74 -6.09 13.35
N VAL A 142 6.77 -7.40 13.48
CA VAL A 142 7.37 -8.33 12.51
C VAL A 142 6.27 -9.17 11.88
N ILE A 143 6.36 -9.37 10.57
CA ILE A 143 5.53 -10.33 9.83
C ILE A 143 6.43 -11.43 9.29
N LEU A 144 6.08 -12.67 9.58
CA LEU A 144 6.60 -13.85 8.87
C LEU A 144 5.49 -14.44 8.00
N LYS A 145 5.86 -14.98 6.84
CA LYS A 145 5.02 -15.78 5.95
C LYS A 145 5.68 -17.14 5.74
N ASN A 146 5.03 -18.21 6.15
CA ASN A 146 5.57 -19.56 6.08
C ASN A 146 6.99 -19.65 6.68
N GLY A 147 7.21 -18.99 7.81
CA GLY A 147 8.50 -18.92 8.50
C GLY A 147 9.55 -17.99 7.89
N GLN A 148 9.26 -17.33 6.75
CA GLN A 148 10.16 -16.36 6.12
C GLN A 148 9.77 -14.94 6.49
N ILE A 149 10.77 -14.07 6.75
CA ILE A 149 10.54 -12.68 7.11
C ILE A 149 10.00 -11.89 5.90
N VAL A 150 8.85 -11.24 6.10
CA VAL A 150 8.26 -10.30 5.15
C VAL A 150 8.77 -8.88 5.41
N GLY A 151 8.84 -8.51 6.69
CA GLY A 151 9.28 -7.19 7.11
C GLY A 151 9.23 -6.98 8.60
N ALA A 152 9.79 -5.84 9.06
CA ALA A 152 9.67 -5.34 10.41
C ALA A 152 9.51 -3.81 10.39
N TRP A 153 8.59 -3.29 11.20
CA TRP A 153 8.18 -1.88 11.23
C TRP A 153 8.23 -1.35 12.65
N GLY A 154 8.75 -0.15 12.82
CA GLY A 154 8.70 0.55 14.10
C GLY A 154 7.29 1.06 14.45
N ASN A 155 7.08 1.45 15.70
CA ASN A 155 5.77 1.91 16.19
C ASN A 155 5.21 3.13 15.43
N THR A 156 6.04 3.94 14.80
CA THR A 156 5.63 5.08 13.97
C THR A 156 5.22 4.69 12.55
N GLU A 157 5.41 3.43 12.15
CA GLU A 157 5.18 2.90 10.81
C GLU A 157 3.98 1.95 10.75
N LEU A 158 3.04 2.09 11.69
CA LEU A 158 1.90 1.18 11.83
C LEU A 158 1.06 1.06 10.56
N HIS A 159 0.83 2.16 9.86
CA HIS A 159 0.06 2.13 8.61
C HIS A 159 0.80 1.41 7.47
N GLU A 160 2.15 1.48 7.43
CA GLU A 160 2.96 0.72 6.47
C GLU A 160 2.89 -0.79 6.77
N PHE A 161 2.98 -1.15 8.05
CA PHE A 161 2.81 -2.52 8.52
C PHE A 161 1.44 -3.09 8.12
N GLN A 162 0.35 -2.36 8.41
CA GLN A 162 -1.00 -2.78 8.06
C GLN A 162 -1.21 -2.86 6.55
N GLY A 163 -0.67 -1.89 5.80
CA GLY A 163 -0.70 -1.88 4.34
C GLY A 163 0.05 -3.07 3.73
N LYS A 164 1.25 -3.39 4.26
CA LYS A 164 2.02 -4.55 3.80
C LYS A 164 1.31 -5.86 4.10
N PHE A 165 0.73 -6.01 5.30
CA PHE A 165 -0.06 -7.20 5.63
C PHE A 165 -1.27 -7.35 4.71
N SER A 166 -1.99 -6.27 4.41
CA SER A 166 -3.10 -6.27 3.46
C SER A 166 -2.66 -6.71 2.06
N MET A 167 -1.49 -6.24 1.59
CA MET A 167 -0.89 -6.66 0.33
C MET A 167 -0.56 -8.16 0.32
N GLU A 168 0.03 -8.67 1.40
CA GLU A 168 0.36 -10.09 1.54
C GLU A 168 -0.90 -10.97 1.53
N LEU A 169 -1.96 -10.56 2.26
CA LEU A 169 -3.25 -11.26 2.24
C LEU A 169 -3.84 -11.30 0.84
N MET A 170 -3.88 -10.15 0.14
CA MET A 170 -4.38 -10.06 -1.22
C MET A 170 -3.60 -10.99 -2.16
N CYS A 171 -2.27 -10.96 -2.09
CA CYS A 171 -1.43 -11.84 -2.90
C CYS A 171 -1.73 -13.32 -2.62
N SER A 172 -1.94 -13.68 -1.35
CA SER A 172 -2.26 -15.05 -0.96
C SER A 172 -3.66 -15.47 -1.43
N PHE A 173 -4.69 -14.64 -1.21
CA PHE A 173 -6.08 -14.95 -1.59
C PHE A 173 -6.27 -15.15 -3.09
N TYR A 174 -5.39 -14.56 -3.91
CA TYR A 174 -5.47 -14.68 -5.37
C TYR A 174 -4.35 -15.52 -5.98
N ASN A 175 -3.48 -16.11 -5.13
CA ASN A 175 -2.29 -16.83 -5.58
C ASN A 175 -1.46 -16.01 -6.59
N LYS A 176 -1.16 -14.75 -6.22
CA LYS A 176 -0.45 -13.77 -7.02
C LYS A 176 0.73 -13.21 -6.23
N THR A 177 1.65 -12.57 -6.96
CA THR A 177 2.75 -11.78 -6.40
C THR A 177 2.41 -10.29 -6.47
N GLU A 178 3.14 -9.44 -5.73
CA GLU A 178 2.96 -7.99 -5.81
C GLU A 178 3.13 -7.43 -7.23
N HIS A 179 4.00 -8.05 -8.05
CA HIS A 179 4.26 -7.63 -9.42
C HIS A 179 3.11 -7.90 -10.40
N ASP A 180 2.20 -8.82 -10.04
CA ASP A 180 1.02 -9.11 -10.86
C ASP A 180 -0.02 -7.99 -10.78
N TRP A 181 0.02 -7.17 -9.73
CA TRP A 181 -0.87 -6.05 -9.55
C TRP A 181 -0.34 -4.80 -10.25
N MET A 182 -1.20 -4.11 -10.98
CA MET A 182 -0.88 -2.81 -11.58
C MET A 182 -0.70 -1.75 -10.51
N GLY A 183 -1.51 -1.82 -9.47
CA GLY A 183 -1.46 -0.96 -8.30
C GLY A 183 -2.60 -1.26 -7.33
N VAL A 184 -2.47 -0.69 -6.14
CA VAL A 184 -3.51 -0.64 -5.12
C VAL A 184 -3.80 0.82 -4.84
N PHE A 185 -5.07 1.18 -4.91
CA PHE A 185 -5.51 2.56 -4.73
C PHE A 185 -6.17 2.72 -3.37
N HIS A 186 -5.84 3.81 -2.69
CA HIS A 186 -6.58 4.24 -1.50
C HIS A 186 -7.94 4.80 -1.94
N ALA A 187 -8.84 3.88 -2.21
CA ALA A 187 -10.14 4.16 -2.81
C ALA A 187 -11.17 3.16 -2.30
N SER A 188 -12.43 3.55 -2.36
CA SER A 188 -13.57 2.66 -2.13
C SER A 188 -14.18 2.29 -3.47
N THR A 189 -14.42 1.00 -3.71
CA THR A 189 -14.89 0.47 -5.00
C THR A 189 -16.16 -0.31 -4.82
N ILE A 190 -17.16 -0.01 -5.65
CA ILE A 190 -18.43 -0.74 -5.76
C ILE A 190 -18.58 -1.35 -7.15
N SER A 191 -19.47 -2.32 -7.27
CA SER A 191 -19.86 -2.88 -8.58
C SER A 191 -21.34 -3.13 -8.69
N LYS A 192 -21.83 -3.06 -9.92
CA LYS A 192 -23.18 -3.49 -10.33
C LYS A 192 -23.16 -3.88 -11.80
N ASN A 193 -23.81 -5.00 -12.17
CA ASN A 193 -23.91 -5.46 -13.56
C ASN A 193 -22.54 -5.55 -14.28
N ASN A 194 -21.54 -6.13 -13.65
CA ASN A 194 -20.17 -6.28 -14.16
C ASN A 194 -19.41 -4.96 -14.46
N HIS A 195 -19.90 -3.84 -13.97
CA HIS A 195 -19.19 -2.56 -14.01
C HIS A 195 -18.79 -2.17 -12.59
N SER A 196 -17.61 -1.59 -12.44
CA SER A 196 -17.15 -1.06 -11.16
C SER A 196 -16.90 0.45 -11.24
N ILE A 197 -17.14 1.12 -10.11
CA ILE A 197 -16.83 2.54 -9.91
C ILE A 197 -15.91 2.64 -8.71
N MET A 198 -14.80 3.33 -8.87
CA MET A 198 -13.82 3.59 -7.84
C MET A 198 -13.91 5.06 -7.40
N PHE A 199 -14.14 5.29 -6.10
CA PHE A 199 -14.20 6.61 -5.49
C PHE A 199 -12.87 6.90 -4.82
N THR A 200 -12.17 7.92 -5.34
CA THR A 200 -10.90 8.41 -4.76
C THR A 200 -11.16 9.73 -4.02
N GLY A 201 -10.28 10.10 -3.13
CA GLY A 201 -10.32 11.36 -2.37
C GLY A 201 -9.60 11.22 -1.03
N ASP A 202 -9.38 12.35 -0.37
CA ASP A 202 -8.69 12.38 0.92
C ASP A 202 -9.44 11.63 2.01
N SER A 203 -8.72 11.26 3.07
CA SER A 203 -9.33 10.62 4.24
C SER A 203 -10.35 11.60 4.89
N GLY A 204 -11.55 11.08 5.12
CA GLY A 204 -12.63 11.89 5.73
C GLY A 204 -13.63 12.51 4.73
N ASN A 205 -13.38 12.42 3.43
CA ASN A 205 -14.28 12.94 2.38
C ASN A 205 -15.51 12.03 2.09
N GLY A 206 -15.83 11.12 3.01
CA GLY A 206 -17.08 10.36 2.95
C GLY A 206 -17.10 9.17 1.98
N LYS A 207 -15.94 8.69 1.47
CA LYS A 207 -15.86 7.52 0.56
C LYS A 207 -16.57 6.30 1.15
N SER A 208 -16.18 5.85 2.35
CA SER A 208 -16.77 4.68 3.01
C SER A 208 -18.25 4.89 3.33
N THR A 209 -18.66 6.11 3.72
CA THR A 209 -20.08 6.45 3.94
C THR A 209 -20.89 6.32 2.64
N LEU A 210 -20.37 6.85 1.53
CA LEU A 210 -21.02 6.73 0.22
C LEU A 210 -21.16 5.27 -0.21
N VAL A 211 -20.10 4.47 -0.05
CA VAL A 211 -20.13 3.03 -0.37
C VAL A 211 -21.15 2.29 0.46
N SER A 212 -21.26 2.58 1.77
CA SER A 212 -22.29 1.99 2.64
C SER A 212 -23.71 2.35 2.20
N ILE A 213 -23.96 3.61 1.79
CA ILE A 213 -25.26 4.03 1.23
C ILE A 213 -25.56 3.26 -0.06
N LEU A 214 -24.58 3.13 -0.95
CA LEU A 214 -24.75 2.41 -2.22
C LEU A 214 -24.95 0.92 -2.01
N MET A 215 -24.29 0.32 -1.01
CA MET A 215 -24.51 -1.08 -0.61
C MET A 215 -25.98 -1.30 -0.17
N ALA A 216 -26.54 -0.40 0.64
CA ALA A 216 -27.97 -0.45 1.02
C ALA A 216 -28.90 -0.31 -0.20
N ASN A 217 -28.43 0.23 -1.33
CA ASN A 217 -29.16 0.38 -2.59
C ASN A 217 -28.82 -0.72 -3.62
N GLY A 218 -28.28 -1.86 -3.16
CA GLY A 218 -28.06 -3.06 -3.97
C GLY A 218 -26.84 -3.01 -4.88
N PHE A 219 -25.81 -2.23 -4.52
CA PHE A 219 -24.49 -2.34 -5.11
C PHE A 219 -23.61 -3.30 -4.29
N ASN A 220 -22.73 -4.03 -4.96
CA ASN A 220 -21.75 -4.87 -4.28
C ASN A 220 -20.52 -4.05 -3.92
N VAL A 221 -20.04 -4.18 -2.70
CA VAL A 221 -18.76 -3.60 -2.30
C VAL A 221 -17.63 -4.51 -2.77
N ILE A 222 -16.70 -3.94 -3.53
CA ILE A 222 -15.51 -4.65 -4.02
C ILE A 222 -14.35 -4.45 -3.06
N ALA A 223 -14.18 -3.22 -2.57
CA ALA A 223 -13.11 -2.89 -1.62
C ALA A 223 -13.40 -1.55 -0.94
N ASP A 224 -12.87 -1.37 0.27
CA ASP A 224 -12.79 -0.07 0.95
C ASP A 224 -11.35 0.18 1.40
N ASP A 225 -10.84 1.38 1.13
CA ASP A 225 -9.46 1.84 1.42
C ASP A 225 -8.31 1.05 0.76
N PHE A 226 -8.56 -0.11 0.13
CA PHE A 226 -7.55 -0.95 -0.49
C PHE A 226 -8.11 -1.58 -1.77
N SER A 227 -8.14 -0.81 -2.86
CA SER A 227 -8.72 -1.20 -4.14
C SER A 227 -7.66 -1.68 -5.12
N PRO A 228 -7.49 -3.00 -5.31
CA PRO A 228 -6.46 -3.57 -6.18
C PRO A 228 -6.93 -3.63 -7.63
N ILE A 229 -6.00 -3.35 -8.56
CA ILE A 229 -6.17 -3.55 -10.00
C ILE A 229 -5.13 -4.55 -10.48
N LEU A 230 -5.58 -5.63 -11.12
CA LEU A 230 -4.69 -6.63 -11.69
C LEU A 230 -4.09 -6.12 -13.00
N ARG A 231 -2.80 -6.38 -13.22
CA ARG A 231 -2.05 -5.89 -14.39
C ARG A 231 -2.47 -6.57 -15.69
N SER A 232 -2.83 -7.84 -15.63
CA SER A 232 -3.07 -8.66 -16.84
C SER A 232 -4.37 -8.32 -17.55
N ASP A 233 -5.39 -7.83 -16.83
CA ASP A 233 -6.74 -7.58 -17.38
C ASP A 233 -7.31 -6.20 -17.05
N PHE A 234 -6.57 -5.40 -16.27
CA PHE A 234 -6.95 -4.06 -15.81
C PHE A 234 -8.27 -4.01 -15.03
N LYS A 235 -8.68 -5.12 -14.43
CA LYS A 235 -9.90 -5.19 -13.61
C LYS A 235 -9.60 -4.95 -12.14
N THR A 236 -10.60 -4.42 -11.44
CA THR A 236 -10.60 -4.37 -9.98
C THR A 236 -10.97 -5.73 -9.42
N TYR A 237 -10.28 -6.13 -8.36
CA TYR A 237 -10.54 -7.38 -7.65
C TYR A 237 -11.07 -7.09 -6.26
N CYS A 238 -11.86 -8.00 -5.73
CA CYS A 238 -12.41 -7.85 -4.39
C CYS A 238 -11.28 -7.96 -3.35
N PHE A 239 -11.22 -6.98 -2.45
CA PHE A 239 -10.40 -7.10 -1.25
C PHE A 239 -11.34 -7.08 -0.04
N PRO A 240 -11.47 -8.20 0.67
CA PRO A 240 -12.52 -8.40 1.66
C PRO A 240 -12.16 -7.81 3.03
N SER A 241 -11.79 -6.55 3.10
CA SER A 241 -11.66 -5.85 4.37
C SER A 241 -13.00 -5.27 4.83
N ALA A 242 -13.21 -5.19 6.14
CA ALA A 242 -14.36 -4.49 6.69
C ALA A 242 -14.37 -3.01 6.28
N ILE A 243 -15.55 -2.45 6.05
CA ILE A 243 -15.72 -1.03 5.76
C ILE A 243 -15.47 -0.24 7.04
N SER A 244 -14.61 0.78 6.97
CA SER A 244 -14.30 1.65 8.10
C SER A 244 -15.30 2.79 8.19
N ILE A 245 -16.23 2.71 9.13
CA ILE A 245 -17.24 3.75 9.38
C ILE A 245 -16.77 4.65 10.52
N LYS A 246 -16.67 5.94 10.25
CA LYS A 246 -16.32 6.93 11.27
C LYS A 246 -17.55 7.29 12.13
N GLU A 247 -17.32 7.61 13.39
CA GLU A 247 -18.36 7.94 14.38
C GLU A 247 -19.40 8.94 13.85
N LYS A 248 -18.95 9.99 13.16
CA LYS A 248 -19.85 11.01 12.57
C LYS A 248 -20.86 10.45 11.57
N SER A 249 -20.57 9.32 10.94
CA SER A 249 -21.45 8.68 9.95
C SER A 249 -22.26 7.53 10.55
N TYR A 250 -21.99 7.15 11.80
CA TYR A 250 -22.56 5.95 12.39
C TYR A 250 -24.11 5.98 12.39
N ASN A 251 -24.71 7.06 12.90
CA ASN A 251 -26.18 7.19 12.98
C ASN A 251 -26.88 7.06 11.60
N LEU A 252 -26.25 7.59 10.54
CA LEU A 252 -26.80 7.47 9.19
C LEU A 252 -26.68 6.03 8.69
N ILE A 253 -25.53 5.40 8.89
CA ILE A 253 -25.28 4.04 8.41
C ILE A 253 -26.17 3.04 9.18
N GLU A 254 -26.33 3.20 10.50
CA GLU A 254 -27.20 2.36 11.33
C GLU A 254 -28.66 2.38 10.88
N GLN A 255 -29.14 3.51 10.38
CA GLN A 255 -30.50 3.60 9.80
C GLN A 255 -30.65 2.81 8.49
N LEU A 256 -29.60 2.78 7.68
CA LEU A 256 -29.57 2.08 6.39
C LEU A 256 -29.26 0.58 6.55
N HIS A 257 -28.58 0.21 7.60
CA HIS A 257 -28.13 -1.13 7.94
C HIS A 257 -28.54 -1.49 9.38
N PRO A 258 -29.84 -1.82 9.60
CA PRO A 258 -30.37 -2.10 10.95
C PRO A 258 -29.68 -3.29 11.64
N GLU A 259 -29.07 -4.19 10.87
CA GLU A 259 -28.30 -5.33 11.35
C GLU A 259 -27.05 -4.93 12.15
N LEU A 260 -26.57 -3.68 12.02
CA LEU A 260 -25.44 -3.18 12.81
C LEU A 260 -25.81 -2.80 14.26
N LYS A 261 -27.07 -2.95 14.64
CA LYS A 261 -27.58 -2.64 15.99
C LYS A 261 -27.37 -3.75 17.00
N SER A 262 -26.84 -4.89 16.62
CA SER A 262 -26.64 -6.07 17.47
C SER A 262 -25.33 -6.07 18.24
#